data_e48d09c33a062636ced81e75de7fa0cd
#
_entry.id   e48d09c33a062636ced81e75de7fa0cd
#
_cell.length_a   1.000
_cell.length_b   1.000
_cell.length_c   1.000
_cell.angle_alpha   90.00
_cell.angle_beta   90.00
_cell.angle_gamma   90.00
#
_symmetry.space_group_name_H-M   'P 1'
#
loop_
_entity.id
_entity.type
_entity.pdbx_description
1 polymer ?
#
loop_
_entity_poly.entity_id
_entity_poly.type
_entity_poly.pdbx_seq_one_letter_code
_entity_poly.pdbx_strand_id
1 'polypeptide(L)'
;MKLYMTTMSGNSFKVRVLASILDIPIEEVHIDWDNREHKSPAFLDRNPRGQVPVMDIEGRTFWDSTAHLVYLARTHGGEDWLPSDPLDMAEVMQWMSFAQDEVQFGLMWARGVTIYGRRPESFQGYLDDSHTALELLTWQLRKTGDWLALGRPTLAEIACYPYVK
;
A
#
# COMPACT_ATOMS: atom_id res chain seq x y z
N MET A 1 -18.25 -3.15 -4.54
CA MET A 1 -17.23 -2.06 -4.59
C MET A 1 -16.34 -2.25 -5.81
N LYS A 2 -15.77 -1.15 -6.35
CA LYS A 2 -14.86 -1.19 -7.50
C LYS A 2 -13.48 -0.70 -7.08
N LEU A 3 -12.43 -1.31 -7.65
CA LEU A 3 -11.05 -0.91 -7.46
C LEU A 3 -10.43 -0.56 -8.80
N TYR A 4 -10.21 0.72 -9.07
CA TYR A 4 -9.46 1.20 -10.23
C TYR A 4 -7.96 0.99 -9.96
N MET A 5 -7.30 0.19 -10.79
CA MET A 5 -5.98 -0.32 -10.48
C MET A 5 -5.15 -0.64 -11.74
N THR A 6 -3.87 -0.97 -11.53
CA THR A 6 -3.06 -1.68 -12.51
C THR A 6 -2.37 -2.88 -11.84
N THR A 7 -2.12 -3.93 -12.60
CA THR A 7 -1.48 -5.15 -12.08
C THR A 7 -0.06 -4.91 -11.57
N MET A 8 0.64 -3.93 -12.12
CA MET A 8 2.01 -3.59 -11.74
C MET A 8 2.11 -2.68 -10.51
N SER A 9 0.99 -2.18 -9.99
CA SER A 9 0.98 -1.30 -8.82
C SER A 9 1.05 -2.09 -7.52
N GLY A 10 2.14 -1.95 -6.76
CA GLY A 10 2.26 -2.50 -5.42
C GLY A 10 1.21 -1.92 -4.46
N ASN A 11 0.86 -0.64 -4.60
CA ASN A 11 -0.20 -0.03 -3.79
C ASN A 11 -1.59 -0.61 -4.11
N SER A 12 -1.89 -0.94 -5.37
CA SER A 12 -3.11 -1.69 -5.71
C SER A 12 -3.07 -3.12 -5.18
N PHE A 13 -1.89 -3.73 -5.20
CA PHE A 13 -1.70 -5.09 -4.68
C PHE A 13 -1.98 -5.19 -3.17
N LYS A 14 -1.62 -4.18 -2.36
CA LYS A 14 -2.00 -4.11 -0.92
C LYS A 14 -3.49 -4.34 -0.73
N VAL A 15 -4.31 -3.61 -1.47
CA VAL A 15 -5.78 -3.65 -1.36
C VAL A 15 -6.30 -5.03 -1.78
N ARG A 16 -5.78 -5.58 -2.88
CA ARG A 16 -6.17 -6.90 -3.40
C ARG A 16 -5.83 -8.03 -2.42
N VAL A 17 -4.64 -7.97 -1.81
CA VAL A 17 -4.20 -8.97 -0.83
C VAL A 17 -5.13 -8.96 0.39
N LEU A 18 -5.39 -7.80 0.97
CA LEU A 18 -6.28 -7.72 2.13
C LEU A 18 -7.70 -8.16 1.79
N ALA A 19 -8.23 -7.72 0.64
CA ALA A 19 -9.56 -8.14 0.18
C ALA A 19 -9.65 -9.66 -0.01
N SER A 20 -8.61 -10.26 -0.58
CA SER A 20 -8.54 -11.73 -0.76
C SER A 20 -8.50 -12.48 0.57
N ILE A 21 -7.74 -11.98 1.54
CA ILE A 21 -7.65 -12.61 2.88
C ILE A 21 -8.99 -12.52 3.62
N LEU A 22 -9.72 -11.43 3.43
CA LEU A 22 -11.01 -11.17 4.08
C LEU A 22 -12.23 -11.68 3.26
N ASP A 23 -11.99 -12.40 2.18
CA ASP A 23 -13.04 -12.89 1.26
C ASP A 23 -13.99 -11.79 0.75
N ILE A 24 -13.44 -10.57 0.51
CA ILE A 24 -14.23 -9.43 0.05
C ILE A 24 -14.29 -9.41 -1.47
N PRO A 25 -15.48 -9.48 -2.09
CA PRO A 25 -15.60 -9.36 -3.53
C PRO A 25 -15.33 -7.92 -4.00
N ILE A 26 -14.31 -7.76 -4.84
CA ILE A 26 -13.96 -6.48 -5.47
C ILE A 26 -14.01 -6.64 -6.99
N GLU A 27 -14.71 -5.74 -7.66
CA GLU A 27 -14.65 -5.57 -9.11
C GLU A 27 -13.36 -4.79 -9.46
N GLU A 28 -12.39 -5.46 -10.09
CA GLU A 28 -11.16 -4.82 -10.55
C GLU A 28 -11.41 -4.11 -11.89
N VAL A 29 -11.19 -2.79 -11.90
CA VAL A 29 -11.25 -1.94 -13.09
C VAL A 29 -9.82 -1.57 -13.48
N HIS A 30 -9.33 -2.20 -14.56
CA HIS A 30 -7.98 -1.97 -15.04
C HIS A 30 -7.86 -0.63 -15.77
N ILE A 31 -6.94 0.21 -15.33
CA ILE A 31 -6.63 1.50 -15.96
C ILE A 31 -5.56 1.29 -17.03
N ASP A 32 -5.82 1.80 -18.22
CA ASP A 32 -4.86 1.80 -19.33
C ASP A 32 -3.73 2.79 -19.05
N TRP A 33 -2.66 2.24 -18.45
CA TRP A 33 -1.52 3.04 -18.04
C TRP A 33 -0.71 3.55 -19.24
N ASP A 34 -0.61 2.76 -20.31
CA ASP A 34 0.18 3.05 -21.47
C ASP A 34 -0.44 4.21 -22.27
N ASN A 35 -1.75 4.25 -22.39
CA ASN A 35 -2.51 5.35 -22.96
C ASN A 35 -2.80 6.49 -21.97
N ARG A 36 -2.18 6.45 -20.79
CA ARG A 36 -2.26 7.51 -19.77
C ARG A 36 -3.69 7.80 -19.29
N GLU A 37 -4.56 6.81 -19.27
CA GLU A 37 -5.94 6.97 -18.79
C GLU A 37 -5.99 7.57 -17.37
N HIS A 38 -5.01 7.24 -16.51
CA HIS A 38 -4.86 7.83 -15.17
C HIS A 38 -4.66 9.36 -15.17
N LYS A 39 -4.45 9.99 -16.33
CA LYS A 39 -4.33 11.44 -16.53
C LYS A 39 -5.52 12.01 -17.31
N SER A 40 -6.51 11.21 -17.63
CA SER A 40 -7.74 11.70 -18.25
C SER A 40 -8.54 12.57 -17.28
N PRO A 41 -9.33 13.55 -17.77
CA PRO A 41 -10.20 14.35 -16.91
C PRO A 41 -11.12 13.50 -16.04
N ALA A 42 -11.70 12.45 -16.61
CA ALA A 42 -12.61 11.54 -15.89
C ALA A 42 -11.92 10.77 -14.75
N PHE A 43 -10.65 10.42 -14.90
CA PHE A 43 -9.90 9.78 -13.82
C PHE A 43 -9.41 10.80 -12.78
N LEU A 44 -8.97 11.98 -13.22
CA LEU A 44 -8.51 13.06 -12.33
C LEU A 44 -9.64 13.60 -11.42
N ASP A 45 -10.89 13.52 -11.87
CA ASP A 45 -12.06 13.82 -11.05
C ASP A 45 -12.20 12.83 -9.86
N ARG A 46 -11.82 11.56 -10.06
CA ARG A 46 -11.79 10.53 -9.00
C ARG A 46 -10.57 10.66 -8.09
N ASN A 47 -9.42 10.96 -8.67
CA ASN A 47 -8.15 11.12 -7.95
C ASN A 47 -7.31 12.22 -8.61
N PRO A 48 -7.25 13.42 -8.04
CA PRO A 48 -6.49 14.55 -8.60
C PRO A 48 -4.98 14.28 -8.69
N ARG A 49 -4.45 13.30 -7.96
CA ARG A 49 -3.05 12.85 -8.08
C ARG A 49 -2.81 12.08 -9.39
N GLY A 50 -3.88 11.55 -10.02
CA GLY A 50 -3.76 10.70 -11.20
C GLY A 50 -2.92 9.45 -10.92
N GLN A 51 -3.22 8.77 -9.84
CA GLN A 51 -2.52 7.56 -9.36
C GLN A 51 -3.55 6.48 -9.00
N VAL A 52 -3.11 5.24 -9.03
CA VAL A 52 -3.88 4.09 -8.55
C VAL A 52 -3.28 3.57 -7.23
N PRO A 53 -4.09 2.95 -6.37
CA PRO A 53 -5.51 2.60 -6.51
C PRO A 53 -6.47 3.75 -6.21
N VAL A 54 -7.69 3.64 -6.77
CA VAL A 54 -8.86 4.40 -6.35
C VAL A 54 -9.97 3.41 -6.04
N MET A 55 -10.69 3.61 -4.94
CA MET A 55 -11.83 2.77 -4.58
C MET A 55 -13.14 3.55 -4.78
N ASP A 56 -14.13 2.86 -5.33
CA ASP A 56 -15.50 3.36 -5.47
C ASP A 56 -16.46 2.45 -4.70
N ILE A 57 -17.19 3.04 -3.78
CA ILE A 57 -18.20 2.37 -2.99
C ILE A 57 -19.51 3.12 -3.17
N GLU A 58 -20.42 2.52 -3.93
CA GLU A 58 -21.75 3.08 -4.19
C GLU A 58 -21.71 4.52 -4.74
N GLY A 59 -20.73 4.80 -5.62
CA GLY A 59 -20.54 6.11 -6.23
C GLY A 59 -19.71 7.10 -5.41
N ARG A 60 -19.30 6.75 -4.20
CA ARG A 60 -18.34 7.53 -3.41
C ARG A 60 -16.93 7.05 -3.68
N THR A 61 -16.12 7.88 -4.31
CA THR A 61 -14.72 7.58 -4.60
C THR A 61 -13.79 8.16 -3.54
N PHE A 62 -12.74 7.42 -3.22
CA PHE A 62 -11.60 7.88 -2.43
C PHE A 62 -10.32 7.17 -2.88
N TRP A 63 -9.21 7.79 -2.63
CA TRP A 63 -7.88 7.35 -3.06
C TRP A 63 -6.92 7.24 -1.87
N ASP A 64 -5.75 6.67 -2.12
CA ASP A 64 -4.70 6.22 -1.23
C ASP A 64 -4.92 4.81 -0.67
N SER A 65 -3.90 3.96 -0.89
CA SER A 65 -3.97 2.56 -0.48
C SER A 65 -4.14 2.37 1.02
N THR A 66 -3.56 3.25 1.84
CA THR A 66 -3.69 3.20 3.31
C THR A 66 -5.15 3.45 3.73
N ALA A 67 -5.82 4.43 3.10
CA ALA A 67 -7.24 4.70 3.36
C ALA A 67 -8.11 3.50 2.98
N HIS A 68 -7.79 2.83 1.85
CA HIS A 68 -8.49 1.60 1.44
C HIS A 68 -8.30 0.47 2.44
N LEU A 69 -7.07 0.25 2.93
CA LEU A 69 -6.78 -0.77 3.93
C LEU A 69 -7.56 -0.51 5.23
N VAL A 70 -7.56 0.73 5.71
CA VAL A 70 -8.32 1.11 6.91
C VAL A 70 -9.82 0.86 6.71
N TYR A 71 -10.37 1.25 5.55
CA TYR A 71 -11.78 1.01 5.24
C TYR A 71 -12.12 -0.49 5.27
N LEU A 72 -11.35 -1.32 4.55
CA LEU A 72 -11.59 -2.76 4.47
C LEU A 72 -11.46 -3.44 5.84
N ALA A 73 -10.42 -3.08 6.61
CA ALA A 73 -10.23 -3.62 7.95
C ALA A 73 -11.39 -3.25 8.87
N ARG A 74 -11.83 -1.99 8.89
CA ARG A 74 -12.92 -1.54 9.77
C ARG A 74 -14.28 -2.10 9.39
N THR A 75 -14.51 -2.37 8.11
CA THR A 75 -15.82 -2.87 7.64
C THR A 75 -15.91 -4.39 7.60
N HIS A 76 -14.78 -5.09 7.47
CA HIS A 76 -14.76 -6.55 7.26
C HIS A 76 -13.75 -7.31 8.13
N GLY A 77 -12.61 -6.70 8.47
CA GLY A 77 -11.51 -7.38 9.17
C GLY A 77 -11.52 -7.23 10.70
N GLY A 78 -12.31 -6.30 11.20
CA GLY A 78 -12.46 -6.06 12.64
C GLY A 78 -11.16 -5.71 13.37
N GLU A 79 -11.15 -6.02 14.67
CA GLU A 79 -10.05 -5.72 15.60
C GLU A 79 -8.74 -6.47 15.28
N ASP A 80 -8.83 -7.58 14.54
CA ASP A 80 -7.65 -8.38 14.21
C ASP A 80 -6.71 -7.64 13.24
N TRP A 81 -7.26 -6.85 12.32
CA TRP A 81 -6.47 -6.14 11.32
C TRP A 81 -6.13 -4.71 11.72
N LEU A 82 -7.04 -4.04 12.41
CA LEU A 82 -6.83 -2.68 12.92
C LEU A 82 -7.54 -2.54 14.27
N PRO A 83 -6.84 -2.70 15.40
CA PRO A 83 -7.43 -2.63 16.74
C PRO A 83 -7.99 -1.23 17.05
N SER A 84 -8.96 -1.17 17.96
CA SER A 84 -9.50 0.10 18.50
C SER A 84 -8.82 0.53 19.80
N ASP A 85 -8.09 -0.34 20.47
CA ASP A 85 -7.24 0.09 21.58
C ASP A 85 -6.22 1.13 21.09
N PRO A 86 -6.08 2.28 21.77
CA PRO A 86 -5.23 3.35 21.28
C PRO A 86 -3.74 3.00 21.17
N LEU A 87 -3.20 2.16 22.05
CA LEU A 87 -1.78 1.77 22.01
C LEU A 87 -1.54 0.76 20.89
N ASP A 88 -2.39 -0.25 20.81
CA ASP A 88 -2.30 -1.28 19.76
C ASP A 88 -2.50 -0.65 18.37
N MET A 89 -3.48 0.27 18.23
CA MET A 89 -3.69 1.03 17.00
C MET A 89 -2.45 1.85 16.65
N ALA A 90 -1.84 2.55 17.61
CA ALA A 90 -0.65 3.36 17.36
C ALA A 90 0.53 2.51 16.89
N GLU A 91 0.70 1.30 17.43
CA GLU A 91 1.73 0.36 16.99
C GLU A 91 1.52 -0.07 15.55
N VAL A 92 0.30 -0.41 15.14
CA VAL A 92 -0.03 -0.74 13.74
C VAL A 92 0.18 0.48 12.83
N MET A 93 -0.32 1.66 13.23
CA MET A 93 -0.21 2.89 12.44
C MET A 93 1.23 3.35 12.26
N GLN A 94 2.13 3.09 13.22
CA GLN A 94 3.57 3.36 13.08
C GLN A 94 4.14 2.66 11.84
N TRP A 95 3.82 1.37 11.64
CA TRP A 95 4.28 0.60 10.48
C TRP A 95 3.55 0.95 9.19
N MET A 96 2.30 1.36 9.27
CA MET A 96 1.59 1.89 8.11
C MET A 96 2.20 3.23 7.65
N SER A 97 2.63 4.08 8.57
CA SER A 97 3.36 5.32 8.27
C SER A 97 4.71 5.02 7.65
N PHE A 98 5.49 4.13 8.26
CA PHE A 98 6.77 3.63 7.75
C PHE A 98 6.65 3.10 6.30
N ALA A 99 5.56 2.38 5.99
CA ALA A 99 5.31 1.90 4.64
C ALA A 99 5.06 3.01 3.62
N GLN A 100 4.51 4.15 4.04
CA GLN A 100 4.26 5.31 3.19
C GLN A 100 5.49 6.21 3.04
N ASP A 101 6.43 6.12 3.94
CA ASP A 101 7.68 6.89 3.92
C ASP A 101 8.84 6.02 3.43
N GLU A 102 9.50 5.28 4.30
CA GLU A 102 10.77 4.60 4.00
C GLU A 102 10.61 3.51 2.92
N VAL A 103 9.55 2.67 3.02
CA VAL A 103 9.30 1.63 2.01
C VAL A 103 8.93 2.25 0.67
N GLN A 104 8.14 3.32 0.66
CA GLN A 104 7.74 3.98 -0.58
C GLN A 104 8.89 4.76 -1.20
N PHE A 105 9.60 5.59 -0.43
CA PHE A 105 10.68 6.42 -0.98
C PHE A 105 11.93 5.61 -1.33
N GLY A 106 12.20 4.51 -0.64
CA GLY A 106 13.25 3.58 -1.00
C GLY A 106 12.79 2.55 -2.05
N LEU A 107 12.20 1.46 -1.58
CA LEU A 107 11.93 0.24 -2.36
C LEU A 107 10.99 0.47 -3.56
N MET A 108 9.90 1.24 -3.39
CA MET A 108 8.99 1.51 -4.51
C MET A 108 9.66 2.36 -5.58
N TRP A 109 10.44 3.38 -5.22
CA TRP A 109 11.11 4.23 -6.20
C TRP A 109 12.28 3.51 -6.87
N ALA A 110 13.09 2.72 -6.14
CA ALA A 110 14.13 1.89 -6.73
C ALA A 110 13.55 0.93 -7.78
N ARG A 111 12.43 0.25 -7.44
CA ARG A 111 11.66 -0.56 -8.39
C ARG A 111 11.15 0.26 -9.58
N GLY A 112 10.72 1.50 -9.35
CA GLY A 112 10.25 2.42 -10.38
C GLY A 112 11.34 2.78 -11.40
N VAL A 113 12.59 2.95 -10.95
CA VAL A 113 13.75 3.12 -11.83
C VAL A 113 13.99 1.87 -12.66
N THR A 114 14.04 0.71 -11.99
CA THR A 114 14.41 -0.57 -12.62
C THR A 114 13.39 -1.00 -13.69
N ILE A 115 12.09 -0.85 -13.41
CA ILE A 115 11.03 -1.33 -14.31
C ILE A 115 10.63 -0.30 -15.36
N TYR A 116 10.60 0.98 -14.99
CA TYR A 116 10.02 2.04 -15.83
C TYR A 116 11.04 3.11 -16.25
N GLY A 117 12.31 3.01 -15.84
CA GLY A 117 13.34 4.00 -16.13
C GLY A 117 13.06 5.40 -15.52
N ARG A 118 12.30 5.47 -14.44
CA ARG A 118 11.91 6.74 -13.80
C ARG A 118 13.02 7.29 -12.94
N ARG A 119 13.44 8.56 -13.19
CA ARG A 119 14.45 9.26 -12.38
C ARG A 119 15.73 8.44 -12.15
N PRO A 120 16.39 7.94 -13.20
CA PRO A 120 17.56 7.09 -13.06
C PRO A 120 18.72 7.78 -12.34
N GLU A 121 18.77 9.11 -12.38
CA GLU A 121 19.74 9.95 -11.68
C GLU A 121 19.66 9.85 -10.16
N SER A 122 18.51 9.46 -9.62
CA SER A 122 18.25 9.31 -8.17
C SER A 122 18.40 7.86 -7.69
N PHE A 123 18.77 6.92 -8.55
CA PHE A 123 18.71 5.49 -8.24
C PHE A 123 19.55 5.10 -7.03
N GLN A 124 20.78 5.64 -6.91
CA GLN A 124 21.63 5.33 -5.76
C GLN A 124 21.00 5.77 -4.44
N GLY A 125 20.42 6.98 -4.39
CA GLY A 125 19.71 7.44 -3.20
C GLY A 125 18.54 6.54 -2.82
N TYR A 126 17.75 6.10 -3.80
CA TYR A 126 16.66 5.13 -3.54
C TYR A 126 17.15 3.77 -3.05
N LEU A 127 18.33 3.31 -3.49
CA LEU A 127 18.95 2.09 -2.97
C LEU A 127 19.40 2.26 -1.51
N ASP A 128 20.00 3.39 -1.19
CA ASP A 128 20.45 3.67 0.17
C ASP A 128 19.24 3.74 1.14
N ASP A 129 18.16 4.41 0.74
CA ASP A 129 16.90 4.45 1.48
C ASP A 129 16.27 3.04 1.59
N SER A 130 16.36 2.23 0.51
CA SER A 130 15.88 0.84 0.52
C SER A 130 16.63 -0.01 1.54
N HIS A 131 17.95 0.10 1.60
CA HIS A 131 18.77 -0.62 2.58
C HIS A 131 18.37 -0.23 4.00
N THR A 132 18.21 1.06 4.28
CA THR A 132 17.77 1.56 5.59
C THR A 132 16.40 0.98 5.98
N ALA A 133 15.44 1.00 5.05
CA ALA A 133 14.13 0.42 5.29
C ALA A 133 14.19 -1.09 5.59
N LEU A 134 14.98 -1.86 4.83
CA LEU A 134 15.14 -3.30 5.03
C LEU A 134 15.86 -3.63 6.34
N GLU A 135 16.83 -2.82 6.75
CA GLU A 135 17.51 -2.98 8.04
C GLU A 135 16.56 -2.79 9.21
N LEU A 136 15.69 -1.76 9.16
CA LEU A 136 14.69 -1.49 10.19
C LEU A 136 13.64 -2.62 10.27
N LEU A 137 13.14 -3.10 9.13
CA LEU A 137 12.24 -4.25 9.09
C LEU A 137 12.91 -5.51 9.67
N THR A 138 14.17 -5.75 9.30
CA THR A 138 14.95 -6.89 9.79
C THR A 138 15.18 -6.79 11.30
N TRP A 139 15.53 -5.60 11.80
CA TRP A 139 15.69 -5.35 13.22
C TRP A 139 14.39 -5.63 14.00
N GLN A 140 13.26 -5.15 13.51
CA GLN A 140 11.96 -5.37 14.14
C GLN A 140 11.62 -6.87 14.18
N LEU A 141 11.71 -7.56 13.05
CA LEU A 141 11.38 -8.98 12.98
C LEU A 141 12.30 -9.86 13.84
N ARG A 142 13.57 -9.49 14.00
CA ARG A 142 14.48 -10.16 14.95
C ARG A 142 14.05 -9.97 16.40
N LYS A 143 13.42 -8.85 16.72
CA LYS A 143 12.96 -8.53 18.07
C LYS A 143 11.61 -9.17 18.39
N THR A 144 10.70 -9.19 17.44
CA THR A 144 9.30 -9.57 17.63
C THR A 144 8.96 -10.97 17.09
N GLY A 145 9.84 -11.58 16.29
CA GLY A 145 9.59 -12.83 15.58
C GLY A 145 8.98 -12.59 14.19
N ASP A 146 7.81 -13.16 13.92
CA ASP A 146 7.26 -13.24 12.56
C ASP A 146 6.47 -11.99 12.12
N TRP A 147 6.15 -11.05 13.04
CA TRP A 147 5.21 -9.96 12.78
C TRP A 147 5.77 -8.60 13.19
N LEU A 148 5.40 -7.55 12.44
CA LEU A 148 5.86 -6.19 12.68
C LEU A 148 5.20 -5.57 13.92
N ALA A 149 3.93 -5.90 14.15
CA ALA A 149 3.13 -5.37 15.24
C ALA A 149 2.33 -6.48 15.95
N LEU A 150 2.08 -6.34 17.24
CA LEU A 150 1.13 -7.11 18.05
C LEU A 150 1.31 -8.65 18.05
N GLY A 151 2.43 -9.16 17.55
CA GLY A 151 2.69 -10.61 17.49
C GLY A 151 1.74 -11.41 16.60
N ARG A 152 1.04 -10.77 15.67
CA ARG A 152 0.08 -11.37 14.72
C ARG A 152 0.00 -10.53 13.44
N PRO A 153 -0.56 -11.06 12.32
CA PRO A 153 -0.78 -10.27 11.12
C PRO A 153 -1.77 -9.12 11.39
N THR A 154 -1.42 -7.94 10.86
CA THR A 154 -2.21 -6.71 10.93
C THR A 154 -2.11 -5.93 9.62
N LEU A 155 -2.65 -4.71 9.55
CA LEU A 155 -2.42 -3.82 8.42
C LEU A 155 -0.95 -3.41 8.23
N ALA A 156 -0.10 -3.55 9.25
CA ALA A 156 1.33 -3.27 9.17
C ALA A 156 2.01 -4.14 8.10
N GLU A 157 1.75 -5.44 8.12
CA GLU A 157 2.30 -6.40 7.14
C GLU A 157 1.80 -6.10 5.74
N ILE A 158 0.49 -5.91 5.60
CA ILE A 158 -0.14 -5.62 4.30
C ILE A 158 0.43 -4.34 3.68
N ALA A 159 0.72 -3.33 4.50
CA ALA A 159 1.25 -2.05 4.03
C ALA A 159 2.71 -2.17 3.54
N CYS A 160 3.55 -2.95 4.22
CA CYS A 160 4.98 -3.09 3.89
C CYS A 160 5.25 -4.13 2.79
N TYR A 161 4.58 -5.27 2.82
CA TYR A 161 4.88 -6.48 2.03
C TYR A 161 5.07 -6.27 0.52
N PRO A 162 4.24 -5.50 -0.23
CA PRO A 162 4.30 -5.48 -1.70
C PRO A 162 5.58 -4.96 -2.32
N TYR A 163 6.40 -4.28 -1.58
CA TYR A 163 7.67 -3.74 -2.06
C TYR A 163 8.89 -4.42 -1.44
N VAL A 164 8.67 -5.31 -0.47
CA VAL A 164 9.73 -6.08 0.22
C VAL A 164 9.91 -7.47 -0.38
N LYS A 165 8.86 -8.01 -1.02
CA LYS A 165 8.84 -9.35 -1.63
C LYS A 165 9.75 -9.48 -2.85
#